data_cf27371bd436e156c35ff19810037f9b
#
_entry.id   cf27371bd436e156c35ff19810037f9b
#
_cell.length_a   1.000
_cell.length_b   1.000
_cell.length_c   1.000
_cell.angle_alpha   90.00
_cell.angle_beta   90.00
_cell.angle_gamma   90.00
#
_symmetry.space_group_name_H-M   'P 1'
#
loop_
_entity.id
_entity.type
_entity.pdbx_description
1 polymer ?
#
loop_
_entity_poly.entity_id
_entity_poly.type
_entity_poly.pdbx_seq_one_letter_code
_entity_poly.pdbx_strand_id
1 'polypeptide(L)'
;MVVESIDWMFADGERLATCSHNHPFAVLGPQPLADGNWVVRAWLPDANQVWLLHQGQELAMECPHHPWLFEQVLPQEPGSGYRLRVHRAGITHEQHDPFAFREEWMGEMDRHLFSEGNHHHIWRRMGAHPTEQQGVAGVQFCVWAPSARSVALIGDCCGWDGRHLPMQQRLGGSWEL
;
A
#
# COMPACT_ATOMS: atom_id res chain seq x y z
N MET A 1 -10.11 -14.08 -25.07
CA MET A 1 -10.53 -12.79 -24.48
C MET A 1 -9.76 -12.58 -23.17
N VAL A 2 -8.41 -12.53 -23.23
CA VAL A 2 -7.49 -12.43 -22.07
C VAL A 2 -6.55 -11.21 -22.21
N VAL A 3 -6.72 -10.41 -23.26
CA VAL A 3 -5.79 -9.31 -23.59
C VAL A 3 -6.09 -8.02 -22.81
N GLU A 4 -7.33 -7.84 -22.29
CA GLU A 4 -7.69 -6.63 -21.55
C GLU A 4 -7.17 -6.56 -20.10
N SER A 5 -6.87 -7.71 -19.49
CA SER A 5 -6.40 -7.73 -18.08
C SER A 5 -4.91 -7.37 -17.91
N ILE A 6 -4.11 -7.49 -18.96
CA ILE A 6 -2.66 -7.22 -18.92
C ILE A 6 -2.38 -5.70 -19.03
N ASP A 7 -3.22 -5.00 -19.77
CA ASP A 7 -3.00 -3.58 -20.12
C ASP A 7 -3.21 -2.62 -18.93
N TRP A 8 -4.23 -2.87 -18.11
CA TRP A 8 -4.49 -1.99 -16.95
C TRP A 8 -3.46 -2.16 -15.84
N MET A 9 -2.92 -3.37 -15.62
CA MET A 9 -1.89 -3.63 -14.61
C MET A 9 -0.56 -2.96 -14.98
N PHE A 10 -0.21 -2.96 -16.25
CA PHE A 10 0.94 -2.22 -16.74
C PHE A 10 0.72 -0.70 -16.56
N ALA A 11 -0.46 -0.19 -16.89
CA ALA A 11 -0.80 1.22 -16.71
C ALA A 11 -0.75 1.67 -15.25
N ASP A 12 -1.22 0.84 -14.31
CA ASP A 12 -1.12 1.13 -12.87
C ASP A 12 0.33 1.05 -12.37
N GLY A 13 1.14 0.13 -12.88
CA GLY A 13 2.59 0.09 -12.64
C GLY A 13 3.28 1.39 -13.08
N GLU A 14 2.98 1.91 -14.27
CA GLU A 14 3.49 3.19 -14.76
C GLU A 14 3.03 4.38 -13.90
N ARG A 15 1.78 4.37 -13.42
CA ARG A 15 1.27 5.41 -12.51
C ARG A 15 1.97 5.38 -11.14
N LEU A 16 2.26 4.19 -10.62
CA LEU A 16 3.06 4.03 -9.41
C LEU A 16 4.51 4.53 -9.64
N ALA A 17 5.13 4.16 -10.76
CA ALA A 17 6.49 4.54 -11.11
C ALA A 17 6.66 6.07 -11.27
N THR A 18 5.62 6.75 -11.73
CA THR A 18 5.59 8.22 -11.92
C THR A 18 4.99 8.98 -10.73
N CYS A 19 4.75 8.33 -9.59
CA CYS A 19 4.11 8.90 -8.40
C CYS A 19 2.75 9.57 -8.70
N SER A 20 2.00 9.05 -9.66
CA SER A 20 0.71 9.61 -10.09
C SER A 20 -0.50 8.76 -9.69
N HIS A 21 -0.27 7.64 -9.00
CA HIS A 21 -1.34 6.77 -8.52
C HIS A 21 -1.96 7.32 -7.23
N ASN A 22 -3.30 7.47 -7.23
CA ASN A 22 -4.06 8.01 -6.10
C ASN A 22 -4.90 6.97 -5.34
N HIS A 23 -4.98 5.74 -5.86
CA HIS A 23 -5.70 4.62 -5.23
C HIS A 23 -4.81 3.36 -5.13
N PRO A 24 -3.62 3.42 -4.50
CA PRO A 24 -2.69 2.29 -4.47
C PRO A 24 -3.28 1.03 -3.83
N PHE A 25 -4.19 1.15 -2.86
CA PHE A 25 -4.88 0.00 -2.27
C PHE A 25 -5.79 -0.77 -3.24
N ALA A 26 -6.13 -0.22 -4.40
CA ALA A 26 -6.85 -0.97 -5.43
C ALA A 26 -5.97 -1.98 -6.16
N VAL A 27 -4.64 -1.78 -6.11
CA VAL A 27 -3.65 -2.62 -6.80
C VAL A 27 -2.79 -3.38 -5.80
N LEU A 28 -2.25 -2.70 -4.78
CA LEU A 28 -1.25 -3.22 -3.85
C LEU A 28 -1.89 -3.91 -2.64
N GLY A 29 -1.07 -4.72 -1.95
CA GLY A 29 -1.51 -5.56 -0.86
C GLY A 29 -2.30 -6.78 -1.33
N PRO A 30 -3.07 -7.44 -0.44
CA PRO A 30 -3.86 -8.62 -0.78
C PRO A 30 -5.11 -8.22 -1.58
N GLN A 31 -5.31 -8.87 -2.74
CA GLN A 31 -6.45 -8.66 -3.64
C GLN A 31 -7.13 -9.99 -3.94
N PRO A 32 -8.48 -10.05 -3.95
CA PRO A 32 -9.20 -11.23 -4.39
C PRO A 32 -9.11 -11.38 -5.91
N LEU A 33 -8.99 -12.63 -6.38
CA LEU A 33 -9.06 -12.99 -7.79
C LEU A 33 -10.43 -13.60 -8.13
N ALA A 34 -10.81 -13.52 -9.40
CA ALA A 34 -12.11 -14.00 -9.87
C ALA A 34 -12.29 -15.54 -9.73
N ASP A 35 -11.21 -16.27 -9.62
CA ASP A 35 -11.19 -17.74 -9.45
C ASP A 35 -11.28 -18.19 -7.97
N GLY A 36 -11.43 -17.25 -7.04
CA GLY A 36 -11.50 -17.49 -5.60
C GLY A 36 -10.14 -17.52 -4.89
N ASN A 37 -9.05 -17.44 -5.61
CA ASN A 37 -7.72 -17.24 -5.06
C ASN A 37 -7.49 -15.78 -4.64
N TRP A 38 -6.37 -15.55 -4.00
CA TRP A 38 -5.88 -14.21 -3.63
C TRP A 38 -4.52 -13.96 -4.26
N VAL A 39 -4.20 -12.71 -4.52
CA VAL A 39 -2.85 -12.30 -4.93
C VAL A 39 -2.35 -11.23 -3.97
N VAL A 40 -1.14 -11.37 -3.48
CA VAL A 40 -0.41 -10.30 -2.78
C VAL A 40 0.42 -9.58 -3.80
N ARG A 41 0.23 -8.25 -3.91
CA ARG A 41 1.01 -7.38 -4.79
C ARG A 41 1.80 -6.39 -3.98
N ALA A 42 3.12 -6.42 -4.14
CA ALA A 42 4.06 -5.52 -3.49
C ALA A 42 4.75 -4.64 -4.52
N TRP A 43 4.70 -3.33 -4.31
CA TRP A 43 5.41 -2.36 -5.13
C TRP A 43 6.74 -2.02 -4.47
N LEU A 44 7.83 -2.46 -5.07
CA LEU A 44 9.17 -2.37 -4.49
C LEU A 44 10.18 -1.92 -5.55
N PRO A 45 10.27 -0.59 -5.83
CA PRO A 45 11.27 -0.04 -6.73
C PRO A 45 12.68 -0.49 -6.35
N ASP A 46 13.47 -0.83 -7.37
CA ASP A 46 14.88 -1.21 -7.25
C ASP A 46 15.15 -2.49 -6.43
N ALA A 47 14.12 -3.28 -6.07
CA ALA A 47 14.30 -4.60 -5.49
C ALA A 47 14.75 -5.61 -6.58
N ASN A 48 15.70 -6.48 -6.24
CA ASN A 48 16.20 -7.51 -7.13
C ASN A 48 15.40 -8.81 -6.98
N GLN A 49 15.02 -9.16 -5.74
CA GLN A 49 14.25 -10.35 -5.40
C GLN A 49 13.38 -10.07 -4.19
N VAL A 50 12.19 -10.65 -4.16
CA VAL A 50 11.24 -10.52 -3.05
C VAL A 50 10.64 -11.89 -2.74
N TRP A 51 10.45 -12.17 -1.47
CA TRP A 51 9.73 -13.34 -0.97
C TRP A 51 8.60 -12.92 -0.05
N LEU A 52 7.48 -13.56 -0.20
CA LEU A 52 6.36 -13.48 0.73
C LEU A 52 6.59 -14.48 1.87
N LEU A 53 6.66 -13.99 3.10
CA LEU A 53 6.75 -14.80 4.31
C LEU A 53 5.37 -14.94 4.92
N HIS A 54 4.75 -16.10 4.77
CA HIS A 54 3.39 -16.36 5.21
C HIS A 54 3.26 -17.76 5.80
N GLN A 55 2.66 -17.88 7.00
CA GLN A 55 2.42 -19.16 7.70
C GLN A 55 3.66 -20.07 7.79
N GLY A 56 4.84 -19.50 8.01
CA GLY A 56 6.10 -20.25 8.11
C GLY A 56 6.68 -20.70 6.76
N GLN A 57 6.05 -20.32 5.65
CA GLN A 57 6.54 -20.56 4.29
C GLN A 57 7.22 -19.31 3.74
N GLU A 58 8.18 -19.54 2.86
CA GLU A 58 8.85 -18.51 2.08
C GLU A 58 8.56 -18.74 0.60
N LEU A 59 7.77 -17.86 0.00
CA LEU A 59 7.27 -17.98 -1.36
C LEU A 59 7.92 -16.89 -2.23
N ALA A 60 8.66 -17.28 -3.26
CA ALA A 60 9.28 -16.33 -4.18
C ALA A 60 8.18 -15.59 -4.96
N MET A 61 8.27 -14.27 -5.01
CA MET A 61 7.35 -13.43 -5.77
C MET A 61 7.88 -13.18 -7.18
N GLU A 62 6.99 -13.11 -8.15
CA GLU A 62 7.30 -12.86 -9.56
C GLU A 62 6.87 -11.46 -9.99
N CYS A 63 7.40 -10.98 -11.12
CA CYS A 63 7.06 -9.67 -11.70
C CYS A 63 6.49 -9.84 -13.11
N PRO A 64 5.26 -10.38 -13.27
CA PRO A 64 4.72 -10.67 -14.60
C PRO A 64 4.30 -9.42 -15.39
N HIS A 65 4.01 -8.32 -14.71
CA HIS A 65 3.40 -7.14 -15.33
C HIS A 65 4.30 -5.91 -15.36
N HIS A 66 5.07 -5.70 -14.30
CA HIS A 66 6.00 -4.55 -14.20
C HIS A 66 7.23 -4.95 -13.35
N PRO A 67 8.45 -4.53 -13.69
CA PRO A 67 9.68 -4.97 -13.01
C PRO A 67 9.75 -4.64 -11.51
N TRP A 68 8.91 -3.74 -11.01
CA TRP A 68 8.82 -3.36 -9.59
C TRP A 68 7.54 -3.82 -8.90
N LEU A 69 6.63 -4.45 -9.64
CA LEU A 69 5.38 -5.01 -9.09
C LEU A 69 5.55 -6.52 -8.89
N PHE A 70 5.82 -6.89 -7.67
CA PHE A 70 6.00 -8.29 -7.25
C PHE A 70 4.66 -8.91 -6.87
N GLU A 71 4.40 -10.13 -7.33
CA GLU A 71 3.12 -10.81 -7.15
C GLU A 71 3.33 -12.25 -6.65
N GLN A 72 2.45 -12.68 -5.72
CA GLN A 72 2.35 -14.06 -5.28
C GLN A 72 0.88 -14.44 -5.11
N VAL A 73 0.47 -15.49 -5.79
CA VAL A 73 -0.90 -16.04 -5.68
C VAL A 73 -0.98 -17.00 -4.49
N LEU A 74 -2.07 -16.89 -3.73
CA LEU A 74 -2.37 -17.70 -2.57
C LEU A 74 -3.78 -18.29 -2.68
N PRO A 75 -4.02 -19.50 -2.13
CA PRO A 75 -5.34 -20.14 -2.19
C PRO A 75 -6.38 -19.50 -1.25
N GLN A 76 -5.95 -18.66 -0.31
CA GLN A 76 -6.78 -18.03 0.71
C GLN A 76 -6.28 -16.62 1.01
N GLU A 77 -7.14 -15.80 1.63
CA GLU A 77 -6.76 -14.48 2.12
C GLU A 77 -5.62 -14.56 3.13
N PRO A 78 -4.50 -13.86 2.91
CA PRO A 78 -3.35 -13.95 3.80
C PRO A 78 -3.51 -13.17 5.12
N GLY A 79 -4.53 -12.31 5.23
CA GLY A 79 -4.60 -11.30 6.31
C GLY A 79 -3.47 -10.27 6.18
N SER A 80 -3.22 -9.50 7.24
CA SER A 80 -2.14 -8.48 7.24
C SER A 80 -0.85 -8.96 7.92
N GLY A 81 -0.84 -10.16 8.50
CA GLY A 81 0.28 -10.68 9.30
C GLY A 81 1.47 -11.22 8.50
N TYR A 82 1.42 -11.23 7.17
CA TYR A 82 2.55 -11.63 6.36
C TYR A 82 3.66 -10.57 6.36
N ARG A 83 4.87 -10.99 5.98
CA ARG A 83 6.00 -10.07 5.79
C ARG A 83 6.59 -10.27 4.40
N LEU A 84 7.33 -9.28 3.96
CA LEU A 84 8.11 -9.31 2.73
C LEU A 84 9.59 -9.38 3.11
N ARG A 85 10.32 -10.34 2.55
CA ARG A 85 11.78 -10.35 2.57
C ARG A 85 12.25 -9.78 1.25
N VAL A 86 12.97 -8.67 1.32
CA VAL A 86 13.38 -7.88 0.15
C VAL A 86 14.89 -7.92 0.03
N HIS A 87 15.39 -8.31 -1.14
CA HIS A 87 16.80 -8.21 -1.52
C HIS A 87 16.99 -7.01 -2.45
N ARG A 88 17.77 -6.03 -2.01
CA ARG A 88 18.04 -4.79 -2.75
C ARG A 88 19.49 -4.40 -2.54
N ALA A 89 20.23 -4.11 -3.64
CA ALA A 89 21.62 -3.65 -3.61
C ALA A 89 22.56 -4.51 -2.72
N GLY A 90 22.39 -5.83 -2.72
CA GLY A 90 23.19 -6.76 -1.93
C GLY A 90 22.79 -6.89 -0.46
N ILE A 91 21.75 -6.17 -0.01
CA ILE A 91 21.22 -6.22 1.37
C ILE A 91 19.87 -6.92 1.36
N THR A 92 19.67 -7.82 2.33
CA THR A 92 18.38 -8.48 2.56
C THR A 92 17.80 -8.01 3.88
N HIS A 93 16.54 -7.59 3.88
CA HIS A 93 15.80 -7.21 5.08
C HIS A 93 14.36 -7.72 5.04
N GLU A 94 13.72 -7.78 6.19
CA GLU A 94 12.30 -8.12 6.31
C GLU A 94 11.51 -6.90 6.74
N GLN A 95 10.33 -6.75 6.15
CA GLN A 95 9.41 -5.67 6.48
C GLN A 95 7.96 -6.14 6.41
N HIS A 96 7.06 -5.47 7.11
CA HIS A 96 5.63 -5.58 6.86
C HIS A 96 5.27 -4.82 5.56
N ASP A 97 4.21 -5.28 4.91
CA ASP A 97 3.66 -4.58 3.77
C ASP A 97 2.66 -3.51 4.27
N PRO A 98 2.93 -2.21 4.08
CA PRO A 98 1.99 -1.17 4.53
C PRO A 98 0.63 -1.26 3.83
N PHE A 99 0.57 -1.84 2.62
CA PHE A 99 -0.67 -2.01 1.87
C PHE A 99 -1.52 -3.20 2.31
N ALA A 100 -1.06 -3.98 3.30
CA ALA A 100 -1.86 -5.00 3.97
C ALA A 100 -2.89 -4.40 4.95
N PHE A 101 -2.65 -3.18 5.45
CA PHE A 101 -3.47 -2.51 6.46
C PHE A 101 -4.45 -1.54 5.79
N ARG A 102 -5.66 -2.02 5.49
CA ARG A 102 -6.62 -1.33 4.61
C ARG A 102 -7.69 -0.52 5.33
N GLU A 103 -7.74 -0.62 6.66
CA GLU A 103 -8.73 0.07 7.45
C GLU A 103 -8.61 1.59 7.29
N GLU A 104 -9.75 2.27 7.11
CA GLU A 104 -9.78 3.71 7.03
C GLU A 104 -9.47 4.31 8.40
N TRP A 105 -8.47 5.19 8.46
CA TRP A 105 -8.07 5.88 9.69
C TRP A 105 -9.06 6.95 10.11
N MET A 106 -9.54 7.76 9.15
CA MET A 106 -10.62 8.70 9.39
C MET A 106 -11.97 8.00 9.18
N GLY A 107 -12.66 7.70 10.28
CA GLY A 107 -14.01 7.17 10.24
C GLY A 107 -15.03 8.16 9.64
N GLU A 108 -16.24 7.67 9.38
CA GLU A 108 -17.33 8.48 8.80
C GLU A 108 -17.66 9.73 9.65
N MET A 109 -17.68 9.58 10.98
CA MET A 109 -17.94 10.68 11.91
C MET A 109 -16.84 11.74 11.86
N ASP A 110 -15.56 11.31 11.80
CA ASP A 110 -14.42 12.24 11.69
C ASP A 110 -14.50 13.05 10.39
N ARG A 111 -14.83 12.39 9.27
CA ARG A 111 -14.98 13.04 7.96
C ARG A 111 -16.17 14.02 7.97
N HIS A 112 -17.28 13.63 8.55
CA HIS A 112 -18.47 14.50 8.66
C HIS A 112 -18.16 15.77 9.44
N LEU A 113 -17.65 15.65 10.67
CA LEU A 113 -17.28 16.79 11.51
C LEU A 113 -16.20 17.68 10.86
N PHE A 114 -15.25 17.06 10.15
CA PHE A 114 -14.21 17.80 9.45
C PHE A 114 -14.76 18.60 8.28
N SER A 115 -15.69 18.03 7.50
CA SER A 115 -16.34 18.71 6.37
C SER A 115 -17.18 19.91 6.79
N GLU A 116 -17.78 19.86 8.01
CA GLU A 116 -18.54 20.95 8.60
C GLU A 116 -17.66 22.02 9.29
N GLY A 117 -16.35 21.78 9.42
CA GLY A 117 -15.44 22.65 10.17
C GLY A 117 -15.59 22.56 11.70
N ASN A 118 -16.28 21.53 12.20
CA ASN A 118 -16.62 21.34 13.62
C ASN A 118 -15.75 20.29 14.33
N HIS A 119 -14.72 19.75 13.67
CA HIS A 119 -13.86 18.70 14.24
C HIS A 119 -12.77 19.31 15.14
N HIS A 120 -13.11 19.64 16.37
CA HIS A 120 -12.18 20.26 17.32
C HIS A 120 -10.96 19.40 17.74
N HIS A 121 -11.01 18.09 17.46
CA HIS A 121 -9.94 17.13 17.76
C HIS A 121 -9.31 16.50 16.53
N ILE A 122 -9.40 17.17 15.37
CA ILE A 122 -8.88 16.65 14.09
C ILE A 122 -7.39 16.29 14.16
N TRP A 123 -6.60 16.93 15.02
CA TRP A 123 -5.20 16.64 15.26
C TRP A 123 -4.95 15.20 15.76
N ARG A 124 -5.97 14.50 16.27
CA ARG A 124 -5.90 13.08 16.63
C ARG A 124 -5.95 12.15 15.41
N ARG A 125 -6.31 12.68 14.26
CA ARG A 125 -6.41 11.95 13.00
C ARG A 125 -5.41 12.43 11.97
N MET A 126 -5.21 13.76 11.85
CA MET A 126 -4.25 14.34 10.92
C MET A 126 -2.84 14.30 11.49
N GLY A 127 -1.87 13.98 10.62
CA GLY A 127 -0.46 13.87 10.97
C GLY A 127 0.04 12.43 10.98
N ALA A 128 1.02 12.16 11.83
CA ALA A 128 1.65 10.85 12.01
C ALA A 128 1.34 10.33 13.43
N HIS A 129 0.69 9.18 13.52
CA HIS A 129 0.24 8.60 14.78
C HIS A 129 0.79 7.20 14.98
N PRO A 130 1.66 6.97 15.99
CA PRO A 130 2.02 5.63 16.39
C PRO A 130 0.75 4.83 16.76
N THR A 131 0.61 3.65 16.18
CA THR A 131 -0.58 2.80 16.37
C THR A 131 -0.20 1.34 16.26
N GLU A 132 -1.11 0.48 16.65
CA GLU A 132 -1.02 -0.95 16.45
C GLU A 132 -2.26 -1.43 15.71
N GLN A 133 -2.06 -2.09 14.58
CA GLN A 133 -3.14 -2.70 13.81
C GLN A 133 -2.88 -4.21 13.69
N GLN A 134 -3.83 -5.02 14.08
CA GLN A 134 -3.77 -6.48 14.00
C GLN A 134 -2.49 -7.09 14.62
N GLY A 135 -2.02 -6.51 15.74
CA GLY A 135 -0.81 -6.95 16.45
C GLY A 135 0.51 -6.46 15.84
N VAL A 136 0.46 -5.60 14.84
CA VAL A 136 1.65 -4.99 14.21
C VAL A 136 1.73 -3.51 14.60
N ALA A 137 2.83 -3.16 15.27
CA ALA A 137 3.13 -1.77 15.61
C ALA A 137 3.62 -1.00 14.38
N GLY A 138 3.12 0.21 14.21
CA GLY A 138 3.46 1.05 13.06
C GLY A 138 3.10 2.51 13.29
N VAL A 139 3.06 3.27 12.22
CA VAL A 139 2.64 4.67 12.22
C VAL A 139 1.60 4.88 11.13
N GLN A 140 0.45 5.40 11.51
CA GLN A 140 -0.58 5.82 10.58
C GLN A 140 -0.35 7.27 10.18
N PHE A 141 -0.34 7.52 8.88
CA PHE A 141 -0.22 8.86 8.32
C PHE A 141 -1.54 9.30 7.71
N CYS A 142 -1.92 10.54 7.99
CA CYS A 142 -3.10 11.15 7.38
C CYS A 142 -2.81 12.64 7.11
N VAL A 143 -3.11 13.09 5.89
CA VAL A 143 -2.94 14.49 5.49
C VAL A 143 -4.15 14.95 4.68
N TRP A 144 -4.54 16.21 4.83
CA TRP A 144 -5.58 16.81 3.99
C TRP A 144 -4.96 17.61 2.85
N ALA A 145 -5.19 17.15 1.63
CA ALA A 145 -4.68 17.75 0.41
C ALA A 145 -5.69 17.59 -0.74
N PRO A 146 -6.85 18.30 -0.69
CA PRO A 146 -7.97 18.06 -1.60
C PRO A 146 -7.66 18.40 -3.05
N SER A 147 -6.68 19.29 -3.32
CA SER A 147 -6.27 19.67 -4.67
C SER A 147 -5.10 18.86 -5.20
N ALA A 148 -4.52 17.95 -4.40
CA ALA A 148 -3.42 17.11 -4.84
C ALA A 148 -3.91 16.02 -5.80
N ARG A 149 -3.14 15.74 -6.83
CA ARG A 149 -3.39 14.62 -7.76
C ARG A 149 -2.85 13.30 -7.22
N SER A 150 -1.77 13.36 -6.46
CA SER A 150 -1.15 12.26 -5.75
C SER A 150 -0.40 12.78 -4.53
N VAL A 151 -0.24 11.95 -3.53
CA VAL A 151 0.55 12.23 -2.32
C VAL A 151 1.36 10.99 -2.03
N ALA A 152 2.61 11.17 -1.60
CA ALA A 152 3.48 10.09 -1.19
C ALA A 152 4.16 10.43 0.14
N LEU A 153 4.37 9.44 0.97
CA LEU A 153 5.18 9.55 2.17
C LEU A 153 6.66 9.43 1.78
N ILE A 154 7.49 10.36 2.27
CA ILE A 154 8.94 10.34 2.08
C ILE A 154 9.65 10.45 3.42
N GLY A 155 10.81 9.82 3.54
CA GLY A 155 11.65 9.82 4.73
C GLY A 155 12.74 8.77 4.65
N ASP A 156 13.48 8.59 5.76
CA ASP A 156 14.57 7.60 5.83
C ASP A 156 14.08 6.16 5.58
N CYS A 157 12.83 5.86 5.95
CA CYS A 157 12.21 4.55 5.74
C CYS A 157 12.08 4.13 4.26
N CYS A 158 12.12 5.09 3.32
CA CYS A 158 12.00 4.85 1.89
C CYS A 158 13.14 5.51 1.08
N GLY A 159 14.23 5.91 1.75
CA GLY A 159 15.36 6.58 1.11
C GLY A 159 15.01 7.93 0.45
N TRP A 160 13.96 8.61 0.95
CA TRP A 160 13.44 9.88 0.42
C TRP A 160 12.89 9.78 -1.01
N ASP A 161 12.56 8.57 -1.45
CA ASP A 161 11.97 8.33 -2.76
C ASP A 161 10.46 8.16 -2.66
N GLY A 162 9.71 9.13 -3.22
CA GLY A 162 8.24 9.14 -3.19
C GLY A 162 7.57 7.99 -3.97
N ARG A 163 8.33 7.25 -4.79
CA ARG A 163 7.79 6.08 -5.50
C ARG A 163 7.43 4.93 -4.56
N HIS A 164 8.07 4.82 -3.40
CA HIS A 164 7.92 3.66 -2.51
C HIS A 164 6.60 3.61 -1.75
N LEU A 165 6.11 4.76 -1.27
CA LEU A 165 5.00 4.85 -0.33
C LEU A 165 3.91 5.82 -0.83
N PRO A 166 3.22 5.49 -1.94
CA PRO A 166 2.08 6.28 -2.41
C PRO A 166 0.93 6.18 -1.40
N MET A 167 0.29 7.31 -1.10
CA MET A 167 -0.83 7.37 -0.16
C MET A 167 -2.17 7.16 -0.89
N GLN A 168 -3.12 6.57 -0.17
CA GLN A 168 -4.48 6.34 -0.63
C GLN A 168 -5.32 7.60 -0.46
N GLN A 169 -5.90 8.07 -1.57
CA GLN A 169 -6.92 9.12 -1.53
C GLN A 169 -8.19 8.60 -0.90
N ARG A 170 -8.75 9.38 0.02
CA ARG A 170 -10.03 9.11 0.67
C ARG A 170 -11.05 10.19 0.35
N LEU A 171 -12.31 9.95 0.67
CA LEU A 171 -13.38 10.93 0.54
C LEU A 171 -13.08 12.19 1.36
N GLY A 172 -13.44 13.38 0.84
CA GLY A 172 -13.18 14.65 1.51
C GLY A 172 -11.79 15.22 1.29
N GLY A 173 -10.95 14.56 0.44
CA GLY A 173 -9.62 15.04 0.08
C GLY A 173 -8.54 14.76 1.11
N SER A 174 -8.75 13.82 2.02
CA SER A 174 -7.71 13.26 2.87
C SER A 174 -6.93 12.16 2.14
N TRP A 175 -5.71 11.92 2.60
CA TRP A 175 -4.80 10.90 2.11
C TRP A 175 -4.24 10.13 3.31
N GLU A 176 -4.19 8.81 3.20
CA GLU A 176 -3.83 7.90 4.30
C GLU A 176 -2.85 6.82 3.85
N LEU A 177 -1.97 6.44 4.75
CA LEU A 177 -1.09 5.28 4.64
C LEU A 177 -0.67 4.81 6.04
#